data_c0897f6a1c25277748419777c6e9af7d
#
_entry.id   c0897f6a1c25277748419777c6e9af7d
#
_cell.length_a   1.000
_cell.length_b   1.000
_cell.length_c   1.000
_cell.angle_alpha   90.00
_cell.angle_beta   90.00
_cell.angle_gamma   90.00
#
_symmetry.space_group_name_H-M   'P 1'
#
loop_
_entity.id
_entity.type
_entity.pdbx_description
1 polymer ?
#
loop_
_entity_poly.entity_id
_entity_poly.type
_entity_poly.pdbx_seq_one_letter_code
_entity_poly.pdbx_strand_id
1 'polypeptide(L)'
;MNPDRLPVVDPDKLPRVELELMNDVHREEIALVNALGEQLLTGADGLVDDAAISQCLAAWISHTQEHFEGENRLMQIHGFPPFPVHKGEHDQMLTQLTQIERTWQQDRDAAALAKFLYETWLPWFDTHVKTMDTVTAGFLNRVMQS
;
A
#
# COMPACT_ATOMS: atom_id res chain seq x y z
N MET A 1 11.22 17.98 -7.10
CA MET A 1 9.98 17.20 -7.04
C MET A 1 8.78 18.12 -6.96
N ASN A 2 7.70 17.73 -7.56
CA ASN A 2 6.55 18.61 -7.79
C ASN A 2 5.51 18.48 -6.67
N PRO A 3 5.27 19.52 -5.83
CA PRO A 3 4.25 19.45 -4.81
C PRO A 3 2.83 19.27 -5.35
N ASP A 4 2.60 19.52 -6.65
CA ASP A 4 1.30 19.25 -7.29
C ASP A 4 0.96 17.76 -7.35
N ARG A 5 1.91 16.88 -7.03
CA ARG A 5 1.68 15.43 -6.99
C ARG A 5 1.12 14.95 -5.65
N LEU A 6 0.87 15.87 -4.71
CA LEU A 6 0.25 15.55 -3.43
C LEU A 6 -1.26 15.81 -3.48
N PRO A 7 -2.06 15.01 -2.77
CA PRO A 7 -1.65 13.77 -2.10
C PRO A 7 -1.27 12.69 -3.12
N VAL A 8 -0.52 11.69 -2.68
CA VAL A 8 -0.14 10.56 -3.55
C VAL A 8 -1.39 9.83 -4.05
N VAL A 9 -2.32 9.56 -3.13
CA VAL A 9 -3.63 9.00 -3.45
C VAL A 9 -4.70 9.93 -2.86
N ASP A 10 -5.64 10.36 -3.69
CA ASP A 10 -6.79 11.13 -3.24
C ASP A 10 -7.77 10.17 -2.54
N PRO A 11 -8.00 10.32 -1.22
CA PRO A 11 -8.89 9.40 -0.49
C PRO A 11 -10.32 9.37 -1.05
N ASP A 12 -10.77 10.49 -1.64
CA ASP A 12 -12.12 10.57 -2.20
C ASP A 12 -12.28 9.81 -3.52
N LYS A 13 -11.14 9.47 -4.16
CA LYS A 13 -11.12 8.73 -5.43
C LYS A 13 -10.78 7.25 -5.25
N LEU A 14 -10.62 6.79 -4.01
CA LEU A 14 -10.31 5.40 -3.73
C LEU A 14 -11.50 4.51 -4.12
N PRO A 15 -11.27 3.47 -4.95
CA PRO A 15 -12.34 2.52 -5.25
C PRO A 15 -12.84 1.83 -3.99
N ARG A 16 -14.16 1.78 -3.80
CA ARG A 16 -14.76 1.05 -2.69
C ARG A 16 -14.96 -0.41 -3.08
N VAL A 17 -14.81 -1.29 -2.10
CA VAL A 17 -15.10 -2.71 -2.23
C VAL A 17 -16.28 -3.07 -1.33
N GLU A 18 -16.84 -4.27 -1.50
CA GLU A 18 -18.08 -4.66 -0.81
C GLU A 18 -17.90 -5.00 0.66
N LEU A 19 -16.66 -5.11 1.15
CA LEU A 19 -16.38 -5.43 2.56
C LEU A 19 -15.82 -4.19 3.25
N GLU A 20 -16.58 -3.61 4.18
CA GLU A 20 -16.20 -2.36 4.83
C GLU A 20 -14.89 -2.46 5.60
N LEU A 21 -14.61 -3.63 6.18
CA LEU A 21 -13.34 -3.89 6.86
C LEU A 21 -12.15 -3.63 5.91
N MET A 22 -12.25 -4.06 4.65
CA MET A 22 -11.20 -3.83 3.66
C MET A 22 -11.11 -2.36 3.26
N ASN A 23 -12.25 -1.67 3.18
CA ASN A 23 -12.25 -0.22 2.91
C ASN A 23 -11.53 0.56 4.01
N ASP A 24 -11.76 0.19 5.27
CA ASP A 24 -11.08 0.83 6.41
C ASP A 24 -9.57 0.63 6.34
N VAL A 25 -9.11 -0.57 6.02
CA VAL A 25 -7.69 -0.88 5.90
C VAL A 25 -7.07 -0.13 4.72
N HIS A 26 -7.78 -0.02 3.60
CA HIS A 26 -7.30 0.76 2.44
C HIS A 26 -7.14 2.23 2.81
N ARG A 27 -8.07 2.82 3.57
CA ARG A 27 -7.97 4.20 4.00
C ARG A 27 -6.75 4.42 4.92
N GLU A 28 -6.48 3.48 5.81
CA GLU A 28 -5.30 3.54 6.67
C GLU A 28 -4.00 3.45 5.86
N GLU A 29 -3.96 2.53 4.88
CA GLU A 29 -2.82 2.38 3.98
C GLU A 29 -2.52 3.68 3.24
N ILE A 30 -3.56 4.32 2.69
CA ILE A 30 -3.42 5.56 1.94
C ILE A 30 -2.94 6.70 2.84
N ALA A 31 -3.42 6.78 4.07
CA ALA A 31 -2.96 7.81 5.00
C ALA A 31 -1.45 7.70 5.24
N LEU A 32 -0.94 6.47 5.38
CA LEU A 32 0.49 6.24 5.58
C LEU A 32 1.30 6.57 4.33
N VAL A 33 0.81 6.19 3.15
CA VAL A 33 1.45 6.52 1.88
C VAL A 33 1.49 8.03 1.66
N ASN A 34 0.39 8.72 1.95
CA ASN A 34 0.34 10.16 1.79
C ASN A 34 1.29 10.88 2.75
N ALA A 35 1.43 10.38 3.99
CA ALA A 35 2.39 10.92 4.94
C ALA A 35 3.82 10.78 4.43
N LEU A 36 4.16 9.61 3.88
CA LEU A 36 5.48 9.39 3.27
C LEU A 36 5.68 10.33 2.09
N GLY A 37 4.68 10.46 1.22
CA GLY A 37 4.75 11.35 0.05
C GLY A 37 5.01 12.80 0.45
N GLU A 38 4.37 13.28 1.52
CA GLU A 38 4.60 14.63 2.02
C GLU A 38 6.06 14.82 2.45
N GLN A 39 6.63 13.85 3.16
CA GLN A 39 8.03 13.94 3.58
C GLN A 39 8.99 13.95 2.38
N LEU A 40 8.67 13.16 1.35
CA LEU A 40 9.52 13.07 0.16
C LEU A 40 9.46 14.34 -0.70
N LEU A 41 8.28 14.95 -0.82
CA LEU A 41 8.08 16.06 -1.74
C LEU A 41 8.24 17.43 -1.10
N THR A 42 7.94 17.59 0.19
CA THR A 42 8.15 18.85 0.90
C THR A 42 9.62 19.08 1.27
N GLY A 43 10.44 18.02 1.25
CA GLY A 43 11.90 18.14 1.40
C GLY A 43 12.62 18.68 0.19
N ALA A 44 11.88 19.14 -0.85
CA ALA A 44 12.46 19.64 -2.10
C ALA A 44 13.28 20.91 -1.93
N ASP A 45 13.13 21.62 -0.80
CA ASP A 45 13.89 22.83 -0.50
C ASP A 45 15.30 22.53 0.06
N GLY A 46 15.77 21.30 -0.09
CA GLY A 46 17.09 20.88 0.32
C GLY A 46 17.19 20.36 1.75
N LEU A 47 16.07 20.32 2.48
CA LEU A 47 16.03 19.86 3.87
C LEU A 47 15.21 18.56 3.96
N VAL A 48 15.75 17.47 3.39
CA VAL A 48 15.13 16.16 3.52
C VAL A 48 15.37 15.65 4.94
N ASP A 49 14.28 15.33 5.66
CA ASP A 49 14.39 14.76 7.00
C ASP A 49 14.44 13.23 6.87
N ASP A 50 15.65 12.69 6.85
CA ASP A 50 15.88 11.25 6.71
C ASP A 50 15.20 10.45 7.82
N ALA A 51 15.19 10.97 9.05
CA ALA A 51 14.55 10.28 10.18
C ALA A 51 13.03 10.19 9.98
N ALA A 52 12.40 11.28 9.53
CA ALA A 52 10.98 11.30 9.27
C ALA A 52 10.61 10.37 8.13
N ILE A 53 11.40 10.34 7.05
CA ILE A 53 11.19 9.43 5.93
C ILE A 53 11.33 7.97 6.39
N SER A 54 12.36 7.68 7.18
CA SER A 54 12.57 6.32 7.70
C SER A 54 11.40 5.85 8.56
N GLN A 55 10.87 6.72 9.41
CA GLN A 55 9.71 6.41 10.25
C GLN A 55 8.44 6.18 9.43
N CYS A 56 8.17 7.04 8.46
CA CYS A 56 7.01 6.89 7.58
C CYS A 56 7.10 5.62 6.75
N LEU A 57 8.28 5.31 6.21
CA LEU A 57 8.50 4.12 5.41
C LEU A 57 8.31 2.85 6.25
N ALA A 58 8.88 2.81 7.45
CA ALA A 58 8.75 1.66 8.34
C ALA A 58 7.29 1.43 8.75
N ALA A 59 6.58 2.51 9.09
CA ALA A 59 5.17 2.42 9.46
C ALA A 59 4.31 1.90 8.31
N TRP A 60 4.57 2.37 7.10
CA TRP A 60 3.84 1.92 5.91
C TRP A 60 4.10 0.44 5.64
N ILE A 61 5.36 0.00 5.65
CA ILE A 61 5.70 -1.40 5.40
C ILE A 61 5.09 -2.32 6.46
N SER A 62 5.16 -1.93 7.73
CA SER A 62 4.55 -2.70 8.82
C SER A 62 3.03 -2.85 8.64
N HIS A 63 2.36 -1.74 8.29
CA HIS A 63 0.92 -1.77 8.02
C HIS A 63 0.60 -2.67 6.84
N THR A 64 1.40 -2.61 5.77
CA THR A 64 1.20 -3.44 4.58
C THR A 64 1.33 -4.93 4.90
N GLN A 65 2.30 -5.30 5.73
CA GLN A 65 2.48 -6.68 6.18
C GLN A 65 1.24 -7.18 6.93
N GLU A 66 0.74 -6.40 7.87
CA GLU A 66 -0.47 -6.75 8.64
C GLU A 66 -1.71 -6.78 7.77
N HIS A 67 -1.83 -5.82 6.85
CA HIS A 67 -2.92 -5.73 5.89
C HIS A 67 -3.01 -6.99 5.04
N PHE A 68 -1.91 -7.39 4.42
CA PHE A 68 -1.89 -8.57 3.55
C PHE A 68 -2.08 -9.86 4.33
N GLU A 69 -1.48 -9.96 5.51
CA GLU A 69 -1.65 -11.12 6.38
C GLU A 69 -3.10 -11.31 6.81
N GLY A 70 -3.78 -10.21 7.18
CA GLY A 70 -5.18 -10.24 7.55
C GLY A 70 -6.08 -10.71 6.42
N GLU A 71 -5.87 -10.20 5.21
CA GLU A 71 -6.62 -10.64 4.03
C GLU A 71 -6.34 -12.11 3.70
N ASN A 72 -5.06 -12.51 3.75
CA ASN A 72 -4.68 -13.90 3.50
C ASN A 72 -5.38 -14.85 4.47
N ARG A 73 -5.45 -14.47 5.74
CA ARG A 73 -6.12 -15.28 6.77
C ARG A 73 -7.61 -15.43 6.49
N LEU A 74 -8.29 -14.34 6.13
CA LEU A 74 -9.72 -14.39 5.80
C LEU A 74 -9.98 -15.26 4.59
N MET A 75 -9.15 -15.14 3.56
CA MET A 75 -9.29 -15.96 2.36
C MET A 75 -9.11 -17.45 2.67
N GLN A 76 -8.14 -17.80 3.51
CA GLN A 76 -7.90 -19.19 3.90
C GLN A 76 -9.02 -19.75 4.74
N ILE A 77 -9.48 -19.00 5.75
CA ILE A 77 -10.55 -19.45 6.66
C ILE A 77 -11.83 -19.72 5.90
N HIS A 78 -12.13 -18.89 4.89
CA HIS A 78 -13.40 -19.00 4.15
C HIS A 78 -13.26 -19.77 2.84
N GLY A 79 -12.07 -20.33 2.54
CA GLY A 79 -11.88 -21.18 1.39
C GLY A 79 -12.02 -20.46 0.05
N PHE A 80 -11.50 -19.24 -0.05
CA PHE A 80 -11.56 -18.45 -1.30
C PHE A 80 -10.73 -19.13 -2.39
N PRO A 81 -11.34 -19.63 -3.49
CA PRO A 81 -10.59 -20.42 -4.47
C PRO A 81 -9.40 -19.71 -5.12
N PRO A 82 -9.49 -18.41 -5.51
CA PRO A 82 -8.32 -17.72 -6.07
C PRO A 82 -7.26 -17.30 -5.06
N PHE A 83 -7.33 -17.71 -3.80
CA PHE A 83 -6.38 -17.32 -2.76
C PHE A 83 -4.91 -17.40 -3.18
N PRO A 84 -4.44 -18.50 -3.82
CA PRO A 84 -3.02 -18.57 -4.19
C PRO A 84 -2.58 -17.44 -5.12
N VAL A 85 -3.44 -17.00 -6.03
CA VAL A 85 -3.14 -15.90 -6.94
C VAL A 85 -3.09 -14.57 -6.20
N HIS A 86 -4.07 -14.30 -5.35
CA HIS A 86 -4.13 -13.06 -4.55
C HIS A 86 -2.93 -12.98 -3.61
N LYS A 87 -2.64 -14.06 -2.90
CA LYS A 87 -1.45 -14.16 -2.02
C LYS A 87 -0.17 -13.92 -2.81
N GLY A 88 -0.07 -14.46 -4.03
CA GLY A 88 1.10 -14.26 -4.89
C GLY A 88 1.36 -12.80 -5.17
N GLU A 89 0.32 -12.01 -5.43
CA GLU A 89 0.46 -10.57 -5.61
C GLU A 89 0.94 -9.88 -4.34
N HIS A 90 0.39 -10.27 -3.18
CA HIS A 90 0.85 -9.76 -1.88
C HIS A 90 2.34 -10.03 -1.67
N ASP A 91 2.76 -11.28 -1.91
CA ASP A 91 4.15 -11.68 -1.70
C ASP A 91 5.12 -10.92 -2.61
N GLN A 92 4.73 -10.70 -3.87
CA GLN A 92 5.54 -9.93 -4.82
C GLN A 92 5.73 -8.49 -4.36
N MET A 93 4.65 -7.84 -3.92
CA MET A 93 4.74 -6.44 -3.46
C MET A 93 5.55 -6.35 -2.16
N LEU A 94 5.41 -7.29 -1.23
CA LEU A 94 6.21 -7.30 -0.01
C LEU A 94 7.70 -7.45 -0.32
N THR A 95 8.06 -8.27 -1.31
CA THR A 95 9.44 -8.38 -1.76
C THR A 95 9.97 -7.05 -2.28
N GLN A 96 9.18 -6.35 -3.10
CA GLN A 96 9.57 -5.05 -3.63
C GLN A 96 9.71 -3.99 -2.53
N LEU A 97 8.80 -4.00 -1.55
CA LEU A 97 8.86 -3.08 -0.41
C LEU A 97 10.11 -3.32 0.43
N THR A 98 10.47 -4.58 0.65
CA THR A 98 11.69 -4.93 1.38
C THR A 98 12.93 -4.43 0.64
N GLN A 99 12.94 -4.56 -0.68
CA GLN A 99 14.07 -4.10 -1.50
C GLN A 99 14.21 -2.58 -1.47
N ILE A 100 13.10 -1.84 -1.60
CA ILE A 100 13.18 -0.37 -1.59
C ILE A 100 13.55 0.15 -0.21
N GLU A 101 13.12 -0.51 0.85
CA GLU A 101 13.54 -0.14 2.21
C GLU A 101 15.03 -0.32 2.39
N ARG A 102 15.57 -1.43 1.90
CA ARG A 102 17.02 -1.70 1.95
C ARG A 102 17.81 -0.65 1.18
N THR A 103 17.35 -0.30 -0.03
CA THR A 103 17.96 0.75 -0.84
C THR A 103 17.94 2.09 -0.12
N TRP A 104 16.81 2.44 0.49
CA TRP A 104 16.70 3.67 1.28
C TRP A 104 17.69 3.67 2.46
N GLN A 105 17.79 2.56 3.17
CA GLN A 105 18.72 2.47 4.32
C GLN A 105 20.18 2.63 3.90
N GLN A 106 20.56 2.12 2.71
CA GLN A 106 21.93 2.17 2.21
C GLN A 106 22.27 3.52 1.59
N ASP A 107 21.40 4.05 0.76
CA ASP A 107 21.72 5.17 -0.14
C ASP A 107 21.03 6.48 0.25
N ARG A 108 19.97 6.43 1.05
CA ARG A 108 19.16 7.60 1.42
C ARG A 108 18.72 8.42 0.20
N ASP A 109 18.40 7.72 -0.88
CA ASP A 109 18.01 8.35 -2.15
C ASP A 109 16.50 8.58 -2.16
N ALA A 110 16.09 9.79 -1.76
CA ALA A 110 14.67 10.17 -1.70
C ALA A 110 14.02 10.15 -3.08
N ALA A 111 14.76 10.49 -4.13
CA ALA A 111 14.23 10.48 -5.49
C ALA A 111 13.89 9.05 -5.94
N ALA A 112 14.74 8.08 -5.62
CA ALA A 112 14.48 6.67 -5.94
C ALA A 112 13.26 6.15 -5.19
N LEU A 113 13.09 6.54 -3.93
CA LEU A 113 11.93 6.14 -3.13
C LEU A 113 10.65 6.76 -3.68
N ALA A 114 10.67 8.04 -4.04
CA ALA A 114 9.53 8.71 -4.67
C ALA A 114 9.16 8.06 -6.00
N LYS A 115 10.16 7.72 -6.81
CA LYS A 115 9.94 7.03 -8.09
C LYS A 115 9.25 5.68 -7.88
N PHE A 116 9.70 4.90 -6.90
CA PHE A 116 9.06 3.63 -6.55
C PHE A 116 7.59 3.86 -6.17
N LEU A 117 7.33 4.83 -5.31
CA LEU A 117 5.99 5.11 -4.80
C LEU A 117 5.02 5.46 -5.94
N TYR A 118 5.40 6.36 -6.83
CA TYR A 118 4.53 6.85 -7.90
C TYR A 118 4.50 5.95 -9.14
N GLU A 119 5.60 5.31 -9.49
CA GLU A 119 5.72 4.57 -10.76
C GLU A 119 5.54 3.07 -10.59
N THR A 120 5.75 2.53 -9.38
CA THR A 120 5.64 1.10 -9.14
C THR A 120 4.44 0.77 -8.23
N TRP A 121 4.41 1.36 -7.03
CA TRP A 121 3.38 1.01 -6.05
C TRP A 121 2.00 1.55 -6.44
N LEU A 122 1.90 2.81 -6.80
CA LEU A 122 0.60 3.45 -7.07
C LEU A 122 -0.18 2.75 -8.19
N PRO A 123 0.42 2.48 -9.37
CA PRO A 123 -0.30 1.74 -10.41
C PRO A 123 -0.66 0.32 -9.97
N TRP A 124 0.24 -0.34 -9.23
CA TRP A 124 -0.03 -1.68 -8.71
C TRP A 124 -1.22 -1.66 -7.75
N PHE A 125 -1.23 -0.72 -6.81
CA PHE A 125 -2.30 -0.60 -5.82
C PHE A 125 -3.65 -0.35 -6.49
N ASP A 126 -3.70 0.58 -7.44
CA ASP A 126 -4.94 0.89 -8.16
C ASP A 126 -5.49 -0.35 -8.86
N THR A 127 -4.65 -1.09 -9.57
CA THR A 127 -5.06 -2.32 -10.27
C THR A 127 -5.45 -3.42 -9.28
N HIS A 128 -4.67 -3.60 -8.22
CA HIS A 128 -4.90 -4.65 -7.23
C HIS A 128 -6.26 -4.46 -6.53
N VAL A 129 -6.60 -3.23 -6.13
CA VAL A 129 -7.88 -2.94 -5.49
C VAL A 129 -9.04 -3.19 -6.45
N LYS A 130 -8.91 -2.75 -7.70
CA LYS A 130 -9.98 -2.88 -8.70
C LYS A 130 -10.21 -4.32 -9.16
N THR A 131 -9.21 -5.19 -9.02
CA THR A 131 -9.29 -6.58 -9.48
C THR A 131 -9.32 -7.55 -8.31
N MET A 132 -8.17 -7.79 -7.67
CA MET A 132 -8.03 -8.80 -6.61
C MET A 132 -8.92 -8.49 -5.42
N ASP A 133 -8.85 -7.27 -4.89
CA ASP A 133 -9.61 -6.90 -3.70
C ASP A 133 -11.10 -6.84 -3.95
N THR A 134 -11.51 -6.39 -5.13
CA THR A 134 -12.94 -6.32 -5.50
C THR A 134 -13.57 -7.71 -5.50
N VAL A 135 -12.92 -8.69 -6.13
CA VAL A 135 -13.41 -10.06 -6.21
C VAL A 135 -13.40 -10.71 -4.81
N THR A 136 -12.30 -10.51 -4.08
CA THR A 136 -12.15 -11.06 -2.73
C THR A 136 -13.21 -10.49 -1.78
N ALA A 137 -13.40 -9.18 -1.80
CA ALA A 137 -14.39 -8.51 -0.94
C ALA A 137 -15.80 -9.00 -1.22
N GLY A 138 -16.15 -9.18 -2.49
CA GLY A 138 -17.47 -9.71 -2.86
C GLY A 138 -17.69 -11.11 -2.32
N PHE A 139 -16.70 -11.99 -2.46
CA PHE A 139 -16.77 -13.34 -1.90
C PHE A 139 -16.88 -13.32 -0.38
N LEU A 140 -15.97 -12.60 0.29
CA LEU A 140 -15.96 -12.55 1.76
C LEU A 140 -17.24 -11.95 2.32
N ASN A 141 -17.77 -10.92 1.69
CA ASN A 141 -19.01 -10.29 2.11
C ASN A 141 -20.16 -11.30 2.13
N ARG A 142 -20.25 -12.16 1.11
CA ARG A 142 -21.29 -13.19 1.02
C ARG A 142 -21.14 -14.27 2.09
N VAL A 143 -19.91 -14.78 2.28
CA VAL A 143 -19.70 -15.91 3.20
C VAL A 143 -19.68 -15.48 4.66
N MET A 144 -19.27 -14.24 4.96
CA MET A 144 -19.22 -13.75 6.33
C MET A 144 -20.58 -13.31 6.85
N GLN A 145 -21.57 -13.11 5.97
CA GLN A 145 -22.93 -12.76 6.36
C GLN A 145 -23.84 -13.98 6.55
N SER A 146 -23.39 -15.15 6.17
CA SER A 146 -24.21 -16.37 6.26
C SER A 146 -24.10 -17.06 7.60
#